data_68a3bae81cb9aa68342a0b6b95cd5675
#
_entry.id   68a3bae81cb9aa68342a0b6b95cd5675
#
_cell.length_a   1.000
_cell.length_b   1.000
_cell.length_c   1.000
_cell.angle_alpha   90.00
_cell.angle_beta   90.00
_cell.angle_gamma   90.00
#
_symmetry.space_group_name_H-M   'P 1'
#
loop_
_entity.id
_entity.type
_entity.pdbx_description
1 polymer ?
#
loop_
_entity_poly.entity_id
_entity_poly.type
_entity_poly.pdbx_seq_one_letter_code
_entity_poly.pdbx_strand_id
1 'polypeptide(L)'
;IAGSLGHRLPIEVGQQEAIDSFSQDELEEAFSEQAELFRYKGCDLVILEMMYHPYRILPAFKAASKIDLPVWAGFSIRQNDQGEIVNWTNHGDYKFSDTLKILKDFKIDVSGIMHSSIDVIEDGINIIKEQFKGPIMIYPDSGGWISPNWQFDTVIDPKDFQIEAKKWKELGVQMIGGCCGLSVEHIKELDFLK
;
A
#
# COMPACT_ATOMS: atom_id res chain seq x y z
N ILE A 1 9.62 -5.23 14.17
CA ILE A 1 8.31 -4.55 14.31
C ILE A 1 8.26 -3.38 13.33
N ALA A 2 7.21 -3.32 12.50
CA ALA A 2 7.00 -2.20 11.59
C ALA A 2 6.08 -1.14 12.22
N GLY A 3 6.47 0.13 12.12
CA GLY A 3 5.60 1.27 12.39
C GLY A 3 4.77 1.58 11.14
N SER A 4 3.44 1.52 11.25
CA SER A 4 2.54 1.83 10.13
C SER A 4 2.23 3.31 10.08
N LEU A 5 2.56 3.97 8.97
CA LEU A 5 2.23 5.36 8.69
C LEU A 5 1.26 5.40 7.51
N GLY A 6 -0.03 5.52 7.79
CA GLY A 6 -1.08 5.71 6.80
C GLY A 6 -1.38 7.19 6.59
N HIS A 7 -1.76 7.56 5.37
CA HIS A 7 -2.12 8.95 5.07
C HIS A 7 -3.65 9.19 4.96
N ARG A 8 -4.44 8.18 5.28
CA ARG A 8 -5.90 8.29 5.26
C ARG A 8 -6.38 9.09 6.47
N LEU A 9 -7.20 10.11 6.22
CA LEU A 9 -7.89 10.83 7.28
C LEU A 9 -9.15 10.07 7.74
N PRO A 10 -9.57 10.25 8.99
CA PRO A 10 -10.85 9.73 9.45
C PRO A 10 -12.00 10.21 8.56
N ILE A 11 -12.89 9.28 8.17
CA ILE A 11 -14.09 9.58 7.39
C ILE A 11 -15.30 9.22 8.24
N GLU A 12 -16.20 10.17 8.45
CA GLU A 12 -17.50 9.89 9.05
C GLU A 12 -18.42 9.21 8.04
N VAL A 13 -19.32 8.36 8.54
CA VAL A 13 -20.29 7.66 7.71
C VAL A 13 -21.08 8.66 6.85
N GLY A 14 -21.09 8.45 5.54
CA GLY A 14 -21.80 9.31 4.59
C GLY A 14 -21.03 10.57 4.13
N GLN A 15 -19.83 10.80 4.62
CA GLN A 15 -18.96 11.90 4.17
C GLN A 15 -17.95 11.41 3.12
N GLN A 16 -17.60 12.31 2.18
CA GLN A 16 -16.44 12.10 1.31
C GLN A 16 -15.16 12.45 2.08
N GLU A 17 -14.08 11.77 1.76
CA GLU A 17 -12.77 12.09 2.31
C GLU A 17 -12.38 13.54 1.97
N ALA A 18 -12.16 14.35 2.99
CA ALA A 18 -11.74 15.75 2.84
C ALA A 18 -10.26 15.79 2.47
N ILE A 19 -9.95 15.90 1.19
CA ILE A 19 -8.58 15.82 0.66
C ILE A 19 -7.78 17.07 1.05
N ASP A 20 -8.41 18.23 0.98
CA ASP A 20 -7.75 19.54 1.09
C ASP A 20 -7.93 20.20 2.47
N SER A 21 -8.28 19.42 3.50
CA SER A 21 -8.54 19.95 4.85
C SER A 21 -7.27 20.44 5.54
N PHE A 22 -6.10 20.00 5.09
CA PHE A 22 -4.80 20.33 5.66
C PHE A 22 -3.81 20.70 4.57
N SER A 23 -2.95 21.66 4.82
CA SER A 23 -1.82 21.98 3.95
C SER A 23 -0.79 20.84 3.95
N GLN A 24 0.09 20.81 2.95
CA GLN A 24 1.17 19.82 2.91
C GLN A 24 2.14 19.97 4.09
N ASP A 25 2.34 21.18 4.59
CA ASP A 25 3.22 21.44 5.73
C ASP A 25 2.61 20.88 7.03
N GLU A 26 1.30 21.07 7.25
CA GLU A 26 0.60 20.48 8.40
C GLU A 26 0.58 18.94 8.34
N LEU A 27 0.41 18.37 7.15
CA LEU A 27 0.51 16.93 6.96
C LEU A 27 1.92 16.41 7.22
N GLU A 28 2.95 17.10 6.72
CA GLU A 28 4.34 16.72 6.94
C GLU A 28 4.72 16.80 8.43
N GLU A 29 4.24 17.82 9.17
CA GLU A 29 4.45 17.94 10.61
C GLU A 29 3.80 16.76 11.36
N ALA A 30 2.52 16.47 11.10
CA ALA A 30 1.81 15.36 11.74
C ALA A 30 2.45 13.99 11.44
N PHE A 31 2.84 13.73 10.19
CA PHE A 31 3.53 12.51 9.83
C PHE A 31 4.93 12.43 10.45
N SER A 32 5.63 13.55 10.59
CA SER A 32 6.95 13.60 11.23
C SER A 32 6.85 13.26 12.71
N GLU A 33 5.85 13.76 13.42
CA GLU A 33 5.59 13.40 14.82
C GLU A 33 5.34 11.90 14.97
N GLN A 34 4.52 11.31 14.10
CA GLN A 34 4.24 9.87 14.12
C GLN A 34 5.50 9.05 13.79
N ALA A 35 6.27 9.43 12.79
CA ALA A 35 7.50 8.74 12.41
C ALA A 35 8.55 8.76 13.54
N GLU A 36 8.74 9.92 14.21
CA GLU A 36 9.62 10.03 15.37
C GLU A 36 9.15 9.17 16.54
N LEU A 37 7.84 9.05 16.74
CA LEU A 37 7.28 8.17 17.77
C LEU A 37 7.64 6.70 17.49
N PHE A 38 7.58 6.23 16.23
CA PHE A 38 7.99 4.88 15.87
C PHE A 38 9.47 4.65 16.18
N ARG A 39 10.34 5.57 15.78
CA ARG A 39 11.76 5.51 16.10
C ARG A 39 12.00 5.46 17.61
N TYR A 40 11.36 6.33 18.37
CA TYR A 40 11.49 6.39 19.82
C TYR A 40 11.00 5.13 20.52
N LYS A 41 9.94 4.49 20.02
CA LYS A 41 9.35 3.26 20.58
C LYS A 41 10.05 1.98 20.11
N GLY A 42 11.09 2.08 19.29
CA GLY A 42 11.94 0.95 18.90
C GLY A 42 11.33 0.09 17.80
N CYS A 43 10.59 0.70 16.86
CA CYS A 43 10.26 0.02 15.62
C CYS A 43 11.52 -0.25 14.79
N ASP A 44 11.55 -1.37 14.09
CA ASP A 44 12.69 -1.77 13.24
C ASP A 44 12.66 -1.10 11.86
N LEU A 45 11.48 -0.69 11.41
CA LEU A 45 11.24 -0.04 10.13
C LEU A 45 9.92 0.76 10.15
N VAL A 46 9.73 1.61 9.15
CA VAL A 46 8.43 2.27 8.87
C VAL A 46 7.86 1.75 7.57
N ILE A 47 6.56 1.40 7.57
CA ILE A 47 5.79 1.14 6.37
C ILE A 47 4.89 2.34 6.10
N LEU A 48 5.06 2.97 4.94
CA LEU A 48 4.12 3.93 4.38
C LEU A 48 2.96 3.14 3.81
N GLU A 49 1.80 3.18 4.46
CA GLU A 49 0.65 2.36 4.11
C GLU A 49 -0.39 3.12 3.30
N MET A 50 -0.97 2.41 2.31
CA MET A 50 -2.05 2.91 1.47
C MET A 50 -1.69 4.24 0.77
N MET A 51 -0.50 4.33 0.18
CA MET A 51 -0.09 5.51 -0.56
C MET A 51 -0.86 5.59 -1.89
N TYR A 52 -1.97 6.31 -1.90
CA TYR A 52 -2.86 6.40 -3.07
C TYR A 52 -3.19 7.82 -3.51
N HIS A 53 -3.11 8.83 -2.62
CA HIS A 53 -3.47 10.20 -2.97
C HIS A 53 -2.24 11.08 -3.16
N PRO A 54 -1.95 11.58 -4.40
CA PRO A 54 -0.71 12.31 -4.72
C PRO A 54 -0.43 13.50 -3.80
N TYR A 55 -1.46 14.23 -3.38
CA TYR A 55 -1.32 15.38 -2.48
C TYR A 55 -0.73 15.02 -1.12
N ARG A 56 -0.99 13.80 -0.61
CA ARG A 56 -0.58 13.35 0.73
C ARG A 56 0.64 12.44 0.73
N ILE A 57 0.96 11.85 -0.41
CA ILE A 57 2.11 10.94 -0.52
C ILE A 57 3.41 11.69 -0.25
N LEU A 58 3.60 12.87 -0.84
CA LEU A 58 4.84 13.63 -0.69
C LEU A 58 5.15 14.00 0.78
N PRO A 59 4.23 14.56 1.57
CA PRO A 59 4.46 14.81 3.00
C PRO A 59 4.82 13.55 3.79
N ALA A 60 4.15 12.41 3.52
CA ALA A 60 4.44 11.16 4.21
C ALA A 60 5.86 10.63 3.90
N PHE A 61 6.27 10.68 2.63
CA PHE A 61 7.62 10.30 2.21
C PHE A 61 8.70 11.22 2.83
N LYS A 62 8.46 12.52 2.83
CA LYS A 62 9.35 13.49 3.49
C LYS A 62 9.50 13.19 4.98
N ALA A 63 8.40 12.96 5.68
CA ALA A 63 8.41 12.65 7.10
C ALA A 63 9.19 11.37 7.40
N ALA A 64 8.90 10.27 6.69
CA ALA A 64 9.60 9.01 6.87
C ALA A 64 11.09 9.09 6.53
N SER A 65 11.49 9.92 5.57
CA SER A 65 12.90 10.08 5.18
C SER A 65 13.75 10.80 6.21
N LYS A 66 13.14 11.48 7.21
CA LYS A 66 13.86 12.24 8.26
C LYS A 66 14.35 11.36 9.40
N ILE A 67 13.80 10.15 9.54
CA ILE A 67 14.19 9.23 10.61
C ILE A 67 15.18 8.18 10.11
N ASP A 68 16.06 7.72 11.00
CA ASP A 68 17.07 6.70 10.67
C ASP A 68 16.49 5.29 10.86
N LEU A 69 15.47 4.96 10.06
CA LEU A 69 14.88 3.62 9.96
C LEU A 69 14.70 3.24 8.49
N PRO A 70 14.74 1.94 8.14
CA PRO A 70 14.33 1.49 6.82
C PRO A 70 12.90 1.90 6.49
N VAL A 71 12.67 2.35 5.25
CA VAL A 71 11.36 2.79 4.77
C VAL A 71 10.83 1.85 3.70
N TRP A 72 9.67 1.28 3.95
CA TRP A 72 8.92 0.46 2.99
C TRP A 72 7.72 1.27 2.47
N ALA A 73 7.48 1.27 1.17
CA ALA A 73 6.41 2.04 0.55
C ALA A 73 5.36 1.12 -0.08
N GLY A 74 4.16 1.08 0.51
CA GLY A 74 3.00 0.31 0.03
C GLY A 74 1.97 1.22 -0.64
N PHE A 75 1.72 0.97 -1.92
CA PHE A 75 0.76 1.72 -2.73
C PHE A 75 -0.54 0.93 -2.86
N SER A 76 -1.68 1.66 -2.89
CA SER A 76 -2.98 1.06 -3.16
C SER A 76 -3.47 1.48 -4.54
N ILE A 77 -3.91 0.49 -5.32
CA ILE A 77 -4.27 0.64 -6.72
C ILE A 77 -5.62 0.01 -7.04
N ARG A 78 -6.20 0.41 -8.15
CA ARG A 78 -7.37 -0.19 -8.76
C ARG A 78 -7.29 -0.11 -10.28
N GLN A 79 -8.13 -0.84 -10.98
CA GLN A 79 -8.37 -0.64 -12.39
C GLN A 79 -9.53 0.36 -12.57
N ASN A 80 -9.39 1.30 -13.51
CA ASN A 80 -10.48 2.22 -13.87
C ASN A 80 -11.36 1.61 -14.99
N ASP A 81 -12.42 2.31 -15.38
CA ASP A 81 -13.35 1.86 -16.42
C ASP A 81 -12.72 1.71 -17.82
N GLN A 82 -11.55 2.30 -18.02
CA GLN A 82 -10.76 2.20 -19.26
C GLN A 82 -9.75 1.04 -19.22
N GLY A 83 -9.67 0.30 -18.11
CA GLY A 83 -8.72 -0.79 -17.93
C GLY A 83 -7.31 -0.32 -17.53
N GLU A 84 -7.10 0.95 -17.18
CA GLU A 84 -5.81 1.47 -16.72
C GLU A 84 -5.62 1.23 -15.23
N ILE A 85 -4.39 0.93 -14.82
CA ILE A 85 -4.03 0.85 -13.40
C ILE A 85 -3.78 2.24 -12.82
N VAL A 86 -4.64 2.62 -11.90
CA VAL A 86 -4.66 3.93 -11.25
C VAL A 86 -4.59 3.77 -9.73
N ASN A 87 -4.32 4.86 -9.03
CA ASN A 87 -4.33 4.86 -7.57
C ASN A 87 -5.75 4.56 -7.03
N TRP A 88 -5.81 3.92 -5.86
CA TRP A 88 -7.05 3.62 -5.17
C TRP A 88 -7.64 4.89 -4.55
N THR A 89 -8.35 5.70 -5.35
CA THR A 89 -9.04 6.91 -4.88
C THR A 89 -10.26 7.17 -5.75
N ASN A 90 -11.28 7.77 -5.16
CA ASN A 90 -12.48 8.23 -5.87
C ASN A 90 -12.37 9.70 -6.34
N HIS A 91 -11.22 10.33 -6.10
CA HIS A 91 -10.99 11.75 -6.40
C HIS A 91 -10.18 11.96 -7.70
N GLY A 92 -10.35 11.07 -8.66
CA GLY A 92 -9.71 11.13 -9.97
C GLY A 92 -8.87 9.90 -10.29
N ASP A 93 -8.57 9.73 -11.56
CA ASP A 93 -7.76 8.62 -12.07
C ASP A 93 -6.31 9.06 -12.20
N TYR A 94 -5.58 8.97 -11.08
CA TYR A 94 -4.14 9.20 -11.08
C TYR A 94 -3.42 7.94 -11.54
N LYS A 95 -2.69 7.99 -12.65
CA LYS A 95 -1.93 6.84 -13.16
C LYS A 95 -0.92 6.37 -12.14
N PHE A 96 -0.93 5.08 -11.84
CA PHE A 96 -0.02 4.50 -10.86
C PHE A 96 1.45 4.70 -11.26
N SER A 97 1.77 4.57 -12.55
CA SER A 97 3.12 4.83 -13.07
C SER A 97 3.62 6.25 -12.82
N ASP A 98 2.72 7.25 -12.77
CA ASP A 98 3.11 8.62 -12.45
C ASP A 98 3.37 8.80 -10.96
N THR A 99 2.58 8.16 -10.11
CA THR A 99 2.76 8.17 -8.66
C THR A 99 4.08 7.54 -8.25
N LEU A 100 4.50 6.46 -8.89
CA LEU A 100 5.77 5.79 -8.59
C LEU A 100 7.02 6.63 -8.89
N LYS A 101 6.91 7.72 -9.64
CA LYS A 101 8.05 8.62 -9.89
C LYS A 101 8.65 9.17 -8.59
N ILE A 102 7.86 9.27 -7.52
CA ILE A 102 8.32 9.69 -6.19
C ILE A 102 9.45 8.80 -5.64
N LEU A 103 9.48 7.53 -6.02
CA LEU A 103 10.52 6.60 -5.56
C LEU A 103 11.93 7.00 -5.96
N LYS A 104 12.09 7.90 -6.95
CA LYS A 104 13.39 8.39 -7.41
C LYS A 104 13.97 9.46 -6.48
N ASP A 105 13.14 10.11 -5.70
CA ASP A 105 13.50 11.27 -4.88
C ASP A 105 13.81 10.88 -3.42
N PHE A 106 13.50 9.63 -3.03
CA PHE A 106 13.65 9.13 -1.68
C PHE A 106 14.36 7.78 -1.64
N LYS A 107 15.11 7.55 -0.56
CA LYS A 107 15.67 6.22 -0.27
C LYS A 107 14.55 5.32 0.26
N ILE A 108 14.12 4.36 -0.56
CA ILE A 108 13.13 3.35 -0.21
C ILE A 108 13.77 1.98 -0.26
N ASP A 109 13.66 1.22 0.83
CA ASP A 109 14.29 -0.09 0.96
C ASP A 109 13.44 -1.20 0.33
N VAL A 110 12.11 -1.07 0.40
CA VAL A 110 11.13 -1.98 -0.20
C VAL A 110 9.98 -1.18 -0.78
N SER A 111 9.47 -1.57 -1.93
CA SER A 111 8.24 -0.98 -2.48
C SER A 111 7.26 -2.08 -2.88
N GLY A 112 5.97 -1.77 -2.91
CA GLY A 112 5.00 -2.78 -3.29
C GLY A 112 3.56 -2.30 -3.31
N ILE A 113 2.64 -3.27 -3.38
CA ILE A 113 1.21 -3.04 -3.48
C ILE A 113 0.54 -3.64 -2.25
N MET A 114 -0.34 -2.87 -1.67
CA MET A 114 -1.16 -3.28 -0.54
C MET A 114 -2.60 -2.81 -0.71
N HIS A 115 -3.50 -3.39 0.06
CA HIS A 115 -4.89 -2.96 0.11
C HIS A 115 -5.45 -2.68 -1.30
N SER A 116 -5.30 -3.66 -2.15
CA SER A 116 -5.70 -3.65 -3.55
C SER A 116 -6.23 -5.03 -3.90
N SER A 117 -7.22 -5.09 -4.76
CA SER A 117 -7.82 -6.35 -5.18
C SER A 117 -6.80 -7.26 -5.89
N ILE A 118 -6.94 -8.56 -5.70
CA ILE A 118 -6.00 -9.58 -6.22
C ILE A 118 -5.83 -9.50 -7.74
N ASP A 119 -6.87 -9.18 -8.46
CA ASP A 119 -6.91 -9.11 -9.93
C ASP A 119 -6.04 -8.01 -10.54
N VAL A 120 -5.68 -6.96 -9.78
CA VAL A 120 -4.81 -5.87 -10.26
C VAL A 120 -3.34 -6.02 -9.85
N ILE A 121 -3.02 -7.03 -9.03
CA ILE A 121 -1.68 -7.16 -8.45
C ILE A 121 -0.60 -7.43 -9.50
N GLU A 122 -0.85 -8.32 -10.45
CA GLU A 122 0.13 -8.67 -11.49
C GLU A 122 0.51 -7.45 -12.35
N ASP A 123 -0.49 -6.69 -12.80
CA ASP A 123 -0.27 -5.46 -13.56
C ASP A 123 0.51 -4.43 -12.73
N GLY A 124 0.14 -4.28 -11.46
CA GLY A 124 0.84 -3.39 -10.54
C GLY A 124 2.30 -3.78 -10.31
N ILE A 125 2.62 -5.08 -10.17
CA ILE A 125 3.99 -5.59 -10.05
C ILE A 125 4.80 -5.20 -11.29
N ASN A 126 4.26 -5.40 -12.49
CA ASN A 126 4.93 -5.07 -13.73
C ASN A 126 5.26 -3.58 -13.81
N ILE A 127 4.32 -2.71 -13.44
CA ILE A 127 4.53 -1.26 -13.40
C ILE A 127 5.61 -0.86 -12.37
N ILE A 128 5.61 -1.45 -11.16
CA ILE A 128 6.64 -1.17 -10.14
C ILE A 128 8.03 -1.55 -10.66
N LYS A 129 8.19 -2.71 -11.28
CA LYS A 129 9.48 -3.22 -11.78
C LYS A 129 10.13 -2.32 -12.83
N GLU A 130 9.37 -1.51 -13.53
CA GLU A 130 9.91 -0.53 -14.47
C GLU A 130 10.64 0.61 -13.76
N GLN A 131 10.19 1.00 -12.56
CA GLN A 131 10.65 2.19 -11.87
C GLN A 131 11.44 1.93 -10.58
N PHE A 132 11.27 0.76 -9.97
CA PHE A 132 11.94 0.35 -8.74
C PHE A 132 12.72 -0.95 -8.94
N LYS A 133 13.97 -1.00 -8.45
CA LYS A 133 14.86 -2.15 -8.61
C LYS A 133 15.17 -2.88 -7.29
N GLY A 134 14.60 -2.42 -6.19
CA GLY A 134 14.69 -3.06 -4.89
C GLY A 134 13.70 -4.19 -4.70
N PRO A 135 13.65 -4.76 -3.49
CA PRO A 135 12.71 -5.80 -3.11
C PRO A 135 11.25 -5.34 -3.22
N ILE A 136 10.37 -6.26 -3.66
CA ILE A 136 8.94 -6.00 -3.85
C ILE A 136 8.12 -6.75 -2.80
N MET A 137 7.17 -6.06 -2.18
CA MET A 137 6.19 -6.62 -1.26
C MET A 137 4.78 -6.55 -1.82
N ILE A 138 3.97 -7.58 -1.52
CA ILE A 138 2.55 -7.63 -1.88
C ILE A 138 1.74 -8.11 -0.69
N TYR A 139 0.72 -7.36 -0.30
CA TYR A 139 -0.30 -7.78 0.67
C TYR A 139 -1.68 -7.24 0.27
N PRO A 140 -2.35 -7.97 -0.64
CA PRO A 140 -3.63 -7.58 -1.22
C PRO A 140 -4.78 -7.70 -0.23
N ASP A 141 -5.92 -7.20 -0.60
CA ASP A 141 -7.19 -7.50 0.03
C ASP A 141 -8.01 -8.52 -0.77
N SER A 142 -9.01 -9.11 -0.12
CA SER A 142 -10.01 -9.93 -0.75
C SER A 142 -11.37 -9.70 -0.11
N GLY A 143 -12.39 -9.52 -0.92
CA GLY A 143 -13.72 -9.06 -0.55
C GLY A 143 -14.06 -7.76 -1.27
N GLY A 144 -15.25 -7.23 -1.02
CA GLY A 144 -15.73 -5.99 -1.62
C GLY A 144 -15.82 -4.85 -0.63
N TRP A 145 -15.54 -3.64 -1.06
CA TRP A 145 -15.82 -2.44 -0.27
C TRP A 145 -17.11 -1.77 -0.77
N ILE A 146 -18.14 -1.75 0.08
CA ILE A 146 -19.36 -0.95 -0.13
C ILE A 146 -19.46 0.03 1.03
N SER A 147 -19.16 1.31 0.74
CA SER A 147 -19.10 2.33 1.79
C SER A 147 -20.34 2.32 2.69
N PRO A 148 -20.18 2.30 4.02
CA PRO A 148 -18.92 2.41 4.78
C PRO A 148 -18.33 1.05 5.25
N ASN A 149 -18.77 -0.08 4.71
CA ASN A 149 -18.45 -1.39 5.24
C ASN A 149 -17.77 -2.31 4.22
N TRP A 150 -16.85 -3.15 4.72
CA TRP A 150 -16.34 -4.29 4.00
C TRP A 150 -17.41 -5.39 3.86
N GLN A 151 -17.42 -6.03 2.68
CA GLN A 151 -18.20 -7.22 2.37
C GLN A 151 -17.24 -8.39 2.20
N PHE A 152 -17.42 -9.45 2.97
CA PHE A 152 -16.55 -10.63 2.96
C PHE A 152 -17.24 -11.88 2.41
N ASP A 153 -18.26 -11.69 1.57
CA ASP A 153 -19.04 -12.78 0.97
C ASP A 153 -18.27 -13.52 -0.13
N THR A 154 -17.26 -12.85 -0.69
CA THR A 154 -16.48 -13.32 -1.86
C THR A 154 -14.98 -13.30 -1.58
N VAL A 155 -14.56 -13.70 -0.38
CA VAL A 155 -13.14 -13.83 -0.06
C VAL A 155 -12.56 -15.02 -0.84
N ILE A 156 -11.38 -14.83 -1.42
CA ILE A 156 -10.65 -15.89 -2.13
C ILE A 156 -10.42 -17.11 -1.23
N ASP A 157 -10.49 -18.31 -1.79
CA ASP A 157 -10.11 -19.52 -1.06
C ASP A 157 -8.59 -19.51 -0.75
N PRO A 158 -8.15 -19.99 0.43
CA PRO A 158 -6.73 -20.04 0.78
C PRO A 158 -5.83 -20.75 -0.24
N LYS A 159 -6.32 -21.81 -0.89
CA LYS A 159 -5.56 -22.52 -1.93
C LYS A 159 -5.46 -21.72 -3.22
N ASP A 160 -6.52 -21.01 -3.58
CA ASP A 160 -6.50 -20.13 -4.75
C ASP A 160 -5.57 -18.95 -4.51
N PHE A 161 -5.56 -18.40 -3.27
CA PHE A 161 -4.57 -17.41 -2.86
C PHE A 161 -3.13 -17.91 -2.99
N GLN A 162 -2.87 -19.18 -2.62
CA GLN A 162 -1.55 -19.80 -2.83
C GLN A 162 -1.16 -19.82 -4.31
N ILE A 163 -2.10 -20.09 -5.21
CA ILE A 163 -1.84 -20.12 -6.66
C ILE A 163 -1.41 -18.72 -7.13
N GLU A 164 -2.12 -17.70 -6.73
CA GLU A 164 -1.75 -16.31 -7.07
C GLU A 164 -0.40 -15.91 -6.45
N ALA A 165 -0.16 -16.26 -5.20
CA ALA A 165 1.11 -16.00 -4.52
C ALA A 165 2.31 -16.65 -5.22
N LYS A 166 2.14 -17.85 -5.80
CA LYS A 166 3.17 -18.50 -6.62
C LYS A 166 3.50 -17.71 -7.87
N LYS A 167 2.49 -17.21 -8.58
CA LYS A 167 2.68 -16.34 -9.75
C LYS A 167 3.46 -15.08 -9.38
N TRP A 168 3.09 -14.42 -8.28
CA TRP A 168 3.79 -13.22 -7.82
C TRP A 168 5.25 -13.50 -7.44
N LYS A 169 5.51 -14.65 -6.81
CA LYS A 169 6.89 -15.09 -6.54
C LYS A 169 7.70 -15.28 -7.83
N GLU A 170 7.11 -15.89 -8.86
CA GLU A 170 7.74 -16.07 -10.18
C GLU A 170 8.01 -14.71 -10.86
N LEU A 171 7.16 -13.71 -10.62
CA LEU A 171 7.38 -12.33 -11.03
C LEU A 171 8.46 -11.60 -10.21
N GLY A 172 9.03 -12.24 -9.19
CA GLY A 172 10.13 -11.70 -8.40
C GLY A 172 9.71 -10.94 -7.14
N VAL A 173 8.50 -11.17 -6.63
CA VAL A 173 8.08 -10.66 -5.32
C VAL A 173 8.78 -11.44 -4.22
N GLN A 174 9.34 -10.73 -3.23
CA GLN A 174 10.09 -11.32 -2.11
C GLN A 174 9.28 -11.40 -0.81
N MET A 175 8.27 -10.54 -0.64
CA MET A 175 7.45 -10.52 0.56
C MET A 175 5.98 -10.57 0.18
N ILE A 176 5.26 -11.56 0.73
CA ILE A 176 3.83 -11.74 0.50
C ILE A 176 3.13 -11.84 1.84
N GLY A 177 2.06 -11.09 1.98
CA GLY A 177 1.19 -11.08 3.14
C GLY A 177 -0.27 -10.97 2.72
N GLY A 178 -1.11 -10.51 3.63
CA GLY A 178 -2.53 -10.29 3.37
C GLY A 178 -3.05 -9.08 4.13
N CYS A 179 -4.05 -8.42 3.56
CA CYS A 179 -4.78 -7.32 4.16
C CYS A 179 -6.24 -7.74 4.47
N CYS A 180 -7.21 -6.87 4.27
CA CYS A 180 -8.61 -7.12 4.58
C CYS A 180 -9.15 -8.37 3.88
N GLY A 181 -9.94 -9.18 4.60
CA GLY A 181 -10.51 -10.44 4.12
C GLY A 181 -9.56 -11.63 4.16
N LEU A 182 -8.25 -11.43 4.14
CA LEU A 182 -7.29 -12.52 4.23
C LEU A 182 -7.01 -12.88 5.69
N SER A 183 -7.02 -14.16 6.00
CA SER A 183 -6.92 -14.71 7.37
C SER A 183 -5.62 -15.51 7.56
N VAL A 184 -5.45 -16.00 8.79
CA VAL A 184 -4.34 -16.91 9.13
C VAL A 184 -4.31 -18.14 8.22
N GLU A 185 -5.45 -18.63 7.75
CA GLU A 185 -5.52 -19.79 6.85
C GLU A 185 -4.86 -19.50 5.50
N HIS A 186 -5.04 -18.29 4.96
CA HIS A 186 -4.37 -17.85 3.72
C HIS A 186 -2.85 -17.76 3.94
N ILE A 187 -2.42 -17.21 5.09
CA ILE A 187 -0.99 -17.09 5.40
C ILE A 187 -0.32 -18.46 5.59
N LYS A 188 -1.01 -19.47 6.13
CA LYS A 188 -0.50 -20.84 6.22
C LYS A 188 -0.18 -21.43 4.84
N GLU A 189 -0.96 -21.11 3.83
CA GLU A 189 -0.73 -21.58 2.46
C GLU A 189 0.54 -20.98 1.82
N LEU A 190 1.17 -19.98 2.45
CA LEU A 190 2.43 -19.39 1.99
C LEU A 190 3.69 -20.14 2.48
N ASP A 191 3.58 -21.29 3.12
CA ASP A 191 4.73 -22.06 3.64
C ASP A 191 5.76 -22.45 2.56
N PHE A 192 5.37 -22.46 1.30
CA PHE A 192 6.28 -22.67 0.16
C PHE A 192 7.29 -21.53 -0.06
N LEU A 193 7.13 -20.40 0.64
CA LEU A 193 8.05 -19.26 0.57
C LEU A 193 9.26 -19.41 1.50
N LYS A 194 9.23 -20.37 2.42
CA LYS A 194 10.28 -20.66 3.42
C LYS A 194 11.51 -21.34 2.82
#